data_2c628cc9307ac278168e83a27dd79706
#
_entry.id   2c628cc9307ac278168e83a27dd79706
#
_cell.length_a   1.000
_cell.length_b   1.000
_cell.length_c   1.000
_cell.angle_alpha   90.00
_cell.angle_beta   90.00
_cell.angle_gamma   90.00
#
_symmetry.space_group_name_H-M   'P 1'
#
loop_
_entity.id
_entity.type
_entity.pdbx_description
1 polymer ?
#
loop_
_entity_poly.entity_id
_entity_poly.type
_entity_poly.pdbx_seq_one_letter_code
_entity_poly.pdbx_strand_id
1 'polypeptide(L)'
;MSKDKTWSGRFNEPVSELVKKYTGSIDFDKRLAEWDIQGSLAHAQMLTQSGVLSEDDLSAIRQGMAEIIAEIKEGTISWSLDLEDVHMNIERRLTDKIGDAGKRLHTGRSRNDQVATDIRLWLRDQITVIQDLIRSLQTALVDLAEQNAETVMPGFTHLQVAQPVSF
;
A
#
# COMPACT_ATOMS: atom_id res chain seq x y z
N MET A 1 -19.32 -27.56 5.91
CA MET A 1 -18.67 -26.88 7.05
C MET A 1 -17.28 -26.47 6.58
N SER A 2 -17.06 -25.20 6.30
CA SER A 2 -15.80 -24.68 5.74
C SER A 2 -14.69 -24.77 6.79
N LYS A 3 -13.69 -25.61 6.53
CA LYS A 3 -12.48 -25.79 7.34
C LYS A 3 -11.38 -24.75 7.02
N ASP A 4 -11.73 -23.63 6.41
CA ASP A 4 -10.78 -22.71 5.77
C ASP A 4 -10.47 -21.44 6.58
N LYS A 5 -10.37 -21.54 7.92
CA LYS A 5 -9.88 -20.41 8.71
C LYS A 5 -8.51 -20.73 9.31
N THR A 6 -7.52 -19.99 8.92
CA THR A 6 -6.11 -20.12 9.34
C THR A 6 -5.93 -20.10 10.87
N TRP A 7 -6.92 -19.54 11.62
CA TRP A 7 -6.88 -19.38 13.08
C TRP A 7 -7.91 -20.23 13.85
N SER A 8 -8.65 -21.13 13.18
CA SER A 8 -9.78 -21.85 13.78
C SER A 8 -9.43 -23.18 14.48
N GLY A 9 -8.15 -23.55 14.58
CA GLY A 9 -7.74 -24.88 15.06
C GLY A 9 -8.15 -25.24 16.49
N ARG A 10 -8.51 -24.26 17.33
CA ARG A 10 -8.92 -24.45 18.73
C ARG A 10 -10.36 -24.06 19.03
N PHE A 11 -11.06 -23.44 18.09
CA PHE A 11 -12.41 -22.95 18.28
C PHE A 11 -13.41 -23.74 17.47
N ASN A 12 -14.49 -24.18 18.10
CA ASN A 12 -15.57 -24.93 17.45
C ASN A 12 -16.68 -24.00 16.91
N GLU A 13 -16.67 -22.73 17.33
CA GLU A 13 -17.66 -21.74 16.88
C GLU A 13 -17.07 -20.77 15.88
N PRO A 14 -17.84 -20.28 14.90
CA PRO A 14 -17.41 -19.26 13.98
C PRO A 14 -17.20 -17.93 14.71
N VAL A 15 -16.28 -17.11 14.21
CA VAL A 15 -16.07 -15.75 14.71
C VAL A 15 -17.34 -14.93 14.52
N SER A 16 -17.80 -14.22 15.57
CA SER A 16 -18.98 -13.39 15.47
C SER A 16 -18.78 -12.18 14.56
N GLU A 17 -19.87 -11.68 13.97
CA GLU A 17 -19.80 -10.50 13.08
C GLU A 17 -19.26 -9.24 13.79
N LEU A 18 -19.52 -9.10 15.10
CA LEU A 18 -18.97 -8.02 15.89
C LEU A 18 -17.45 -8.10 16.00
N VAL A 19 -16.91 -9.29 16.25
CA VAL A 19 -15.46 -9.52 16.34
C VAL A 19 -14.80 -9.29 14.98
N LYS A 20 -15.36 -9.77 13.87
CA LYS A 20 -14.85 -9.54 12.53
C LYS A 20 -14.72 -8.03 12.23
N LYS A 21 -15.77 -7.26 12.55
CA LYS A 21 -15.76 -5.81 12.37
C LYS A 21 -14.74 -5.09 13.25
N TYR A 22 -14.51 -5.61 14.45
CA TYR A 22 -13.56 -5.03 15.40
C TYR A 22 -12.11 -5.34 15.03
N THR A 23 -11.82 -6.55 14.55
CA THR A 23 -10.46 -7.00 14.23
C THR A 23 -10.07 -6.74 12.79
N GLY A 24 -11.05 -6.61 11.87
CA GLY A 24 -10.79 -6.43 10.45
C GLY A 24 -10.23 -5.04 10.13
N SER A 25 -9.20 -4.99 9.29
CA SER A 25 -8.54 -3.76 8.84
C SER A 25 -8.75 -3.47 7.35
N ILE A 26 -9.37 -4.40 6.61
CA ILE A 26 -9.49 -4.32 5.15
C ILE A 26 -10.11 -3.01 4.64
N ASP A 27 -11.01 -2.39 5.42
CA ASP A 27 -11.67 -1.14 5.01
C ASP A 27 -10.70 0.01 4.79
N PHE A 28 -9.57 0.03 5.50
CA PHE A 28 -8.55 1.08 5.40
C PHE A 28 -7.20 0.58 4.87
N ASP A 29 -6.78 -0.67 5.15
CA ASP A 29 -5.47 -1.18 4.75
C ASP A 29 -5.40 -1.64 3.29
N LYS A 30 -6.53 -1.84 2.61
CA LYS A 30 -6.57 -2.12 1.15
C LYS A 30 -5.79 -1.11 0.31
N ARG A 31 -5.56 0.10 0.83
CA ARG A 31 -4.70 1.11 0.19
C ARG A 31 -3.22 0.72 0.15
N LEU A 32 -2.80 -0.26 0.94
CA LEU A 32 -1.43 -0.78 0.94
C LEU A 32 -1.21 -1.92 -0.07
N ALA A 33 -2.23 -2.33 -0.81
CA ALA A 33 -2.21 -3.52 -1.67
C ALA A 33 -1.05 -3.54 -2.68
N GLU A 34 -0.74 -2.42 -3.33
CA GLU A 34 0.34 -2.36 -4.32
C GLU A 34 1.72 -2.57 -3.66
N TRP A 35 1.94 -2.03 -2.47
CA TRP A 35 3.19 -2.17 -1.72
C TRP A 35 3.32 -3.56 -1.09
N ASP A 36 2.21 -4.18 -0.65
CA ASP A 36 2.20 -5.58 -0.23
C ASP A 36 2.61 -6.51 -1.37
N ILE A 37 2.07 -6.30 -2.58
CA ILE A 37 2.44 -7.06 -3.76
C ILE A 37 3.93 -6.84 -4.09
N GLN A 38 4.42 -5.61 -4.05
CA GLN A 38 5.83 -5.31 -4.28
C GLN A 38 6.75 -6.03 -3.28
N GLY A 39 6.44 -5.95 -1.98
CA GLY A 39 7.17 -6.64 -0.92
C GLY A 39 7.11 -8.17 -1.08
N SER A 40 5.94 -8.70 -1.44
CA SER A 40 5.72 -10.13 -1.66
C SER A 40 6.49 -10.66 -2.88
N LEU A 41 6.62 -9.90 -3.96
CA LEU A 41 7.44 -10.25 -5.11
C LEU A 41 8.93 -10.31 -4.77
N ALA A 42 9.43 -9.36 -3.97
CA ALA A 42 10.81 -9.38 -3.48
C ALA A 42 11.06 -10.59 -2.56
N HIS A 43 10.10 -10.93 -1.68
CA HIS A 43 10.15 -12.10 -0.83
C HIS A 43 10.16 -13.41 -1.64
N ALA A 44 9.30 -13.53 -2.67
CA ALA A 44 9.29 -14.67 -3.58
C ALA A 44 10.64 -14.86 -4.28
N GLN A 45 11.23 -13.76 -4.75
CA GLN A 45 12.56 -13.79 -5.39
C GLN A 45 13.63 -14.33 -4.41
N MET A 46 13.64 -13.85 -3.18
CA MET A 46 14.56 -14.32 -2.13
C MET A 46 14.34 -15.81 -1.82
N LEU A 47 13.10 -16.27 -1.69
CA LEU A 47 12.78 -17.68 -1.44
C LEU A 47 13.26 -18.59 -2.59
N THR A 48 13.18 -18.11 -3.83
CA THR A 48 13.71 -18.85 -4.98
C THR A 48 15.22 -18.93 -4.94
N GLN A 49 15.91 -17.83 -4.66
CA GLN A 49 17.37 -17.81 -4.50
C GLN A 49 17.85 -18.73 -3.36
N SER A 50 17.03 -18.91 -2.34
CA SER A 50 17.31 -19.80 -1.20
C SER A 50 16.90 -21.25 -1.47
N GLY A 51 16.37 -21.59 -2.64
CA GLY A 51 15.94 -22.94 -3.02
C GLY A 51 14.65 -23.41 -2.34
N VAL A 52 13.87 -22.49 -1.73
CA VAL A 52 12.57 -22.80 -1.11
C VAL A 52 11.45 -22.82 -2.13
N LEU A 53 11.46 -21.91 -3.08
CA LEU A 53 10.58 -21.88 -4.26
C LEU A 53 11.35 -22.30 -5.50
N SER A 54 10.65 -22.92 -6.45
CA SER A 54 11.18 -23.18 -7.79
C SER A 54 11.06 -21.93 -8.68
N GLU A 55 11.77 -21.89 -9.81
CA GLU A 55 11.61 -20.84 -10.82
C GLU A 55 10.20 -20.83 -11.43
N ASP A 56 9.57 -22.01 -11.54
CA ASP A 56 8.18 -22.12 -12.01
C ASP A 56 7.21 -21.50 -10.99
N ASP A 57 7.42 -21.73 -9.67
CA ASP A 57 6.64 -21.07 -8.63
C ASP A 57 6.79 -19.55 -8.68
N LEU A 58 8.01 -19.05 -8.84
CA LEU A 58 8.28 -17.61 -8.94
C LEU A 58 7.59 -17.01 -10.17
N SER A 59 7.65 -17.69 -11.31
CA SER A 59 6.98 -17.26 -12.55
C SER A 59 5.47 -17.18 -12.36
N ALA A 60 4.86 -18.21 -11.77
CA ALA A 60 3.43 -18.26 -11.47
C ALA A 60 3.01 -17.15 -10.49
N ILE A 61 3.80 -16.92 -9.42
CA ILE A 61 3.56 -15.83 -8.45
C ILE A 61 3.62 -14.47 -9.13
N ARG A 62 4.63 -14.21 -9.97
CA ARG A 62 4.75 -12.95 -10.71
C ARG A 62 3.55 -12.69 -11.62
N GLN A 63 3.13 -13.71 -12.36
CA GLN A 63 1.95 -13.61 -13.21
C GLN A 63 0.69 -13.36 -12.40
N GLY A 64 0.42 -14.16 -11.36
CA GLY A 64 -0.76 -14.01 -10.51
C GLY A 64 -0.83 -12.64 -9.81
N MET A 65 0.30 -12.12 -9.34
CA MET A 65 0.38 -10.79 -8.73
C MET A 65 0.14 -9.67 -9.75
N ALA A 66 0.64 -9.80 -10.98
CA ALA A 66 0.36 -8.84 -12.06
C ALA A 66 -1.13 -8.77 -12.39
N GLU A 67 -1.81 -9.91 -12.44
CA GLU A 67 -3.25 -9.98 -12.64
C GLU A 67 -4.02 -9.33 -11.49
N ILE A 68 -3.60 -9.56 -10.22
CA ILE A 68 -4.23 -8.94 -9.05
C ILE A 68 -4.05 -7.42 -9.07
N ILE A 69 -2.87 -6.91 -9.46
CA ILE A 69 -2.64 -5.46 -9.64
C ILE A 69 -3.60 -4.89 -10.70
N ALA A 70 -3.81 -5.59 -11.80
CA ALA A 70 -4.75 -5.17 -12.83
C ALA A 70 -6.19 -5.09 -12.27
N GLU A 71 -6.63 -6.12 -11.55
CA GLU A 71 -7.95 -6.13 -10.89
C GLU A 71 -8.12 -4.99 -9.88
N ILE A 72 -7.06 -4.64 -9.13
CA ILE A 72 -7.08 -3.51 -8.18
C ILE A 72 -7.25 -2.19 -8.94
N LYS A 73 -6.48 -1.97 -10.01
CA LYS A 73 -6.52 -0.74 -10.81
C LYS A 73 -7.84 -0.55 -11.55
N GLU A 74 -8.44 -1.65 -12.01
CA GLU A 74 -9.74 -1.67 -12.66
C GLU A 74 -10.92 -1.60 -11.67
N GLY A 75 -10.64 -1.73 -10.35
CA GLY A 75 -11.69 -1.74 -9.33
C GLY A 75 -12.56 -3.00 -9.35
N THR A 76 -12.11 -4.07 -10.00
CA THR A 76 -12.84 -5.34 -10.14
C THR A 76 -12.57 -6.32 -9.01
N ILE A 77 -11.54 -6.09 -8.20
CA ILE A 77 -11.22 -6.93 -7.05
C ILE A 77 -12.32 -6.84 -5.98
N SER A 78 -12.75 -7.99 -5.45
CA SER A 78 -13.68 -8.04 -4.31
C SER A 78 -12.90 -8.25 -3.01
N TRP A 79 -13.01 -7.29 -2.11
CA TRP A 79 -12.43 -7.36 -0.77
C TRP A 79 -13.41 -8.01 0.21
N SER A 80 -12.93 -8.94 1.02
CA SER A 80 -13.73 -9.68 1.99
C SER A 80 -13.30 -9.37 3.43
N LEU A 81 -14.24 -8.93 4.27
CA LEU A 81 -14.03 -8.77 5.71
C LEU A 81 -13.76 -10.11 6.41
N ASP A 82 -14.24 -11.23 5.86
CA ASP A 82 -13.95 -12.56 6.39
C ASP A 82 -12.46 -12.93 6.30
N LEU A 83 -11.71 -12.24 5.45
CA LEU A 83 -10.26 -12.37 5.28
C LEU A 83 -9.48 -11.30 6.06
N GLU A 84 -10.14 -10.55 6.95
CA GLU A 84 -9.58 -9.66 7.94
C GLU A 84 -8.78 -8.47 7.38
N ASP A 85 -7.70 -8.70 6.63
CA ASP A 85 -6.75 -7.69 6.15
C ASP A 85 -6.48 -7.78 4.64
N VAL A 86 -5.79 -6.79 4.08
CA VAL A 86 -5.40 -6.73 2.67
C VAL A 86 -4.51 -7.92 2.29
N HIS A 87 -3.63 -8.34 3.18
CA HIS A 87 -2.65 -9.38 2.94
C HIS A 87 -3.32 -10.74 2.76
N MET A 88 -4.27 -11.10 3.63
CA MET A 88 -5.04 -12.35 3.50
C MET A 88 -5.94 -12.34 2.25
N ASN A 89 -6.49 -11.20 1.90
CA ASN A 89 -7.27 -11.04 0.67
C ASN A 89 -6.41 -11.30 -0.58
N ILE A 90 -5.22 -10.70 -0.64
CA ILE A 90 -4.26 -10.91 -1.75
C ILE A 90 -3.75 -12.35 -1.77
N GLU A 91 -3.34 -12.90 -0.61
CA GLU A 91 -2.86 -14.29 -0.49
C GLU A 91 -3.92 -15.30 -0.93
N ARG A 92 -5.17 -15.11 -0.52
CA ARG A 92 -6.29 -15.95 -0.95
C ARG A 92 -6.52 -15.82 -2.45
N ARG A 93 -6.58 -14.61 -2.98
CA ARG A 93 -6.77 -14.36 -4.41
C ARG A 93 -5.65 -14.98 -5.24
N LEU A 94 -4.40 -14.86 -4.80
CA LEU A 94 -3.26 -15.48 -5.44
C LEU A 94 -3.39 -17.01 -5.43
N THR A 95 -3.72 -17.60 -4.27
CA THR A 95 -3.90 -19.04 -4.14
C THR A 95 -5.02 -19.57 -5.03
N ASP A 96 -6.11 -18.86 -5.15
CA ASP A 96 -7.23 -19.22 -6.03
C ASP A 96 -6.80 -19.21 -7.52
N LYS A 97 -5.83 -18.37 -7.91
CA LYS A 97 -5.31 -18.28 -9.29
C LYS A 97 -4.24 -19.35 -9.59
N ILE A 98 -3.29 -19.53 -8.68
CA ILE A 98 -2.07 -20.33 -8.96
C ILE A 98 -1.91 -21.57 -8.06
N GLY A 99 -2.86 -21.83 -7.16
CA GLY A 99 -2.86 -23.02 -6.30
C GLY A 99 -1.77 -23.01 -5.24
N ASP A 100 -1.08 -24.14 -5.04
CA ASP A 100 -0.15 -24.33 -3.92
C ASP A 100 1.11 -23.45 -3.97
N ALA A 101 1.50 -22.96 -5.12
CA ALA A 101 2.59 -21.98 -5.23
C ALA A 101 2.26 -20.69 -4.44
N GLY A 102 1.00 -20.24 -4.46
CA GLY A 102 0.54 -19.10 -3.68
C GLY A 102 0.64 -19.32 -2.17
N LYS A 103 0.33 -20.51 -1.70
CA LYS A 103 0.43 -20.87 -0.26
C LYS A 103 1.89 -20.86 0.23
N ARG A 104 2.84 -21.28 -0.62
CA ARG A 104 4.27 -21.32 -0.27
C ARG A 104 4.90 -19.95 -0.14
N LEU A 105 4.30 -18.93 -0.71
CA LEU A 105 4.81 -17.55 -0.65
C LEU A 105 4.99 -17.04 0.79
N HIS A 106 4.14 -17.47 1.73
CA HIS A 106 4.21 -17.04 3.13
C HIS A 106 5.33 -17.72 3.94
N THR A 107 6.10 -18.62 3.34
CA THR A 107 7.17 -19.37 4.02
C THR A 107 8.21 -18.41 4.62
N GLY A 108 8.52 -18.60 5.91
CA GLY A 108 9.54 -17.81 6.62
C GLY A 108 9.17 -16.34 6.83
N ARG A 109 7.90 -15.98 6.75
CA ARG A 109 7.41 -14.60 6.87
C ARG A 109 6.41 -14.49 8.02
N SER A 110 6.46 -13.39 8.76
CA SER A 110 5.45 -12.98 9.72
C SER A 110 4.57 -11.87 9.13
N ARG A 111 3.29 -11.84 9.49
CA ARG A 111 2.42 -10.71 9.15
C ARG A 111 2.98 -9.39 9.67
N ASN A 112 3.67 -9.39 10.82
CA ASN A 112 4.25 -8.19 11.41
C ASN A 112 5.37 -7.58 10.55
N ASP A 113 6.28 -8.38 10.00
CA ASP A 113 7.34 -7.86 9.12
C ASP A 113 6.78 -7.43 7.75
N GLN A 114 5.77 -8.12 7.26
CA GLN A 114 5.05 -7.78 6.04
C GLN A 114 4.41 -6.39 6.15
N VAL A 115 3.56 -6.17 7.14
CA VAL A 115 2.89 -4.88 7.39
C VAL A 115 3.90 -3.75 7.58
N ALA A 116 4.96 -3.99 8.37
CA ALA A 116 5.99 -2.99 8.61
C ALA A 116 6.75 -2.60 7.33
N THR A 117 6.96 -3.54 6.42
CA THR A 117 7.58 -3.29 5.12
C THR A 117 6.67 -2.47 4.23
N ASP A 118 5.41 -2.84 4.12
CA ASP A 118 4.42 -2.17 3.27
C ASP A 118 4.20 -0.72 3.69
N ILE A 119 4.07 -0.46 5.00
CA ILE A 119 3.96 0.91 5.52
C ILE A 119 5.20 1.73 5.16
N ARG A 120 6.41 1.16 5.24
CA ARG A 120 7.64 1.87 4.88
C ARG A 120 7.72 2.16 3.38
N LEU A 121 7.34 1.22 2.54
CA LEU A 121 7.30 1.40 1.08
C LEU A 121 6.29 2.50 0.73
N TRP A 122 5.06 2.39 1.23
CA TRP A 122 4.02 3.39 1.05
C TRP A 122 4.47 4.78 1.51
N LEU A 123 5.06 4.88 2.71
CA LEU A 123 5.50 6.17 3.27
C LEU A 123 6.59 6.81 2.40
N ARG A 124 7.54 6.04 1.88
CA ARG A 124 8.58 6.55 0.98
C ARG A 124 7.98 7.16 -0.28
N ASP A 125 7.01 6.49 -0.88
CA ASP A 125 6.34 7.00 -2.07
C ASP A 125 5.53 8.27 -1.76
N GLN A 126 4.82 8.30 -0.60
CA GLN A 126 4.09 9.50 -0.17
C GLN A 126 5.02 10.69 0.11
N ILE A 127 6.20 10.45 0.68
CA ILE A 127 7.23 11.48 0.86
C ILE A 127 7.64 12.07 -0.49
N THR A 128 7.88 11.24 -1.51
CA THR A 128 8.23 11.70 -2.85
C THR A 128 7.12 12.57 -3.44
N VAL A 129 5.86 12.15 -3.34
CA VAL A 129 4.71 12.94 -3.81
C VAL A 129 4.64 14.30 -3.11
N ILE A 130 4.82 14.33 -1.78
CA ILE A 130 4.81 15.58 -1.00
C ILE A 130 5.97 16.49 -1.42
N GLN A 131 7.17 15.94 -1.63
CA GLN A 131 8.33 16.72 -2.10
C GLN A 131 8.07 17.36 -3.46
N ASP A 132 7.44 16.63 -4.38
CA ASP A 132 7.10 17.18 -5.70
C ASP A 132 6.02 18.26 -5.63
N LEU A 133 5.03 18.13 -4.75
CA LEU A 133 4.02 19.16 -4.50
C LEU A 133 4.66 20.44 -3.91
N ILE A 134 5.57 20.29 -2.94
CA ILE A 134 6.31 21.41 -2.36
C ILE A 134 7.15 22.11 -3.45
N ARG A 135 7.87 21.34 -4.27
CA ARG A 135 8.66 21.90 -5.37
C ARG A 135 7.79 22.67 -6.36
N SER A 136 6.63 22.10 -6.72
CA SER A 136 5.67 22.77 -7.61
C SER A 136 5.17 24.09 -7.02
N LEU A 137 4.86 24.12 -5.71
CA LEU A 137 4.46 25.37 -5.04
C LEU A 137 5.60 26.41 -5.03
N GLN A 138 6.83 25.99 -4.71
CA GLN A 138 7.99 26.87 -4.72
C GLN A 138 8.23 27.46 -6.11
N THR A 139 8.15 26.65 -7.16
CA THR A 139 8.27 27.12 -8.55
C THR A 139 7.21 28.15 -8.88
N ALA A 140 5.94 27.87 -8.56
CA ALA A 140 4.85 28.82 -8.83
C ALA A 140 5.03 30.15 -8.09
N LEU A 141 5.55 30.14 -6.86
CA LEU A 141 5.85 31.36 -6.10
C LEU A 141 7.01 32.17 -6.73
N VAL A 142 8.06 31.46 -7.18
CA VAL A 142 9.19 32.10 -7.86
C VAL A 142 8.75 32.73 -9.18
N ASP A 143 7.98 31.99 -9.99
CA ASP A 143 7.45 32.50 -11.27
C ASP A 143 6.56 33.72 -11.06
N LEU A 144 5.74 33.72 -10.00
CA LEU A 144 4.91 34.86 -9.65
C LEU A 144 5.75 36.06 -9.20
N ALA A 145 6.80 35.85 -8.40
CA ALA A 145 7.72 36.89 -7.96
C ALA A 145 8.49 37.49 -9.15
N GLU A 146 8.96 36.65 -10.09
CA GLU A 146 9.65 37.12 -11.30
C GLU A 146 8.75 38.01 -12.17
N GLN A 147 7.49 37.59 -12.38
CA GLN A 147 6.51 38.37 -13.14
C GLN A 147 6.17 39.73 -12.50
N ASN A 148 6.33 39.84 -11.19
CA ASN A 148 5.96 41.01 -10.41
C ASN A 148 7.16 41.69 -9.72
N ALA A 149 8.40 41.40 -10.15
CA ALA A 149 9.62 41.92 -9.51
C ALA A 149 9.68 43.46 -9.38
N GLU A 150 9.05 44.18 -10.32
CA GLU A 150 8.98 45.65 -10.31
C GLU A 150 7.64 46.16 -9.75
N THR A 151 6.72 45.27 -9.34
CA THR A 151 5.44 45.69 -8.78
C THR A 151 5.61 46.18 -7.36
N VAL A 152 5.35 47.47 -7.16
CA VAL A 152 5.42 48.10 -5.83
C VAL A 152 4.10 47.93 -5.10
N MET A 153 4.16 47.48 -3.86
CA MET A 153 3.01 47.28 -3.00
C MET A 153 3.26 47.82 -1.60
N PRO A 154 2.21 48.14 -0.82
CA PRO A 154 2.41 48.62 0.55
C PRO A 154 2.80 47.44 1.46
N GLY A 155 3.93 47.57 2.17
CA GLY A 155 4.26 46.71 3.28
C GLY A 155 3.49 47.15 4.53
N PHE A 156 3.12 46.17 5.37
CA PHE A 156 2.34 46.35 6.59
C PHE A 156 3.11 45.91 7.82
N THR A 157 2.93 46.64 8.92
CA THR A 157 3.31 46.21 10.27
C THR A 157 2.21 46.61 11.24
N HIS A 158 1.87 45.72 12.20
CA HIS A 158 0.78 45.97 13.17
C HIS A 158 -0.54 46.41 12.52
N LEU A 159 -0.89 45.83 11.38
CA LEU A 159 -2.09 46.19 10.57
C LEU A 159 -2.07 47.61 10.02
N GLN A 160 -0.92 48.28 9.98
CA GLN A 160 -0.75 49.62 9.44
C GLN A 160 0.22 49.60 8.27
N VAL A 161 -0.01 50.47 7.29
CA VAL A 161 0.90 50.69 6.16
C VAL A 161 2.23 51.22 6.71
N ALA A 162 3.32 50.54 6.37
CA ALA A 162 4.67 50.95 6.76
C ALA A 162 5.42 51.53 5.57
N GLN A 163 6.05 50.70 4.76
CA GLN A 163 6.93 51.14 3.66
C GLN A 163 6.53 50.45 2.36
N PRO A 164 6.84 51.04 1.18
CA PRO A 164 6.68 50.32 -0.07
C PRO A 164 7.68 49.18 -0.16
N VAL A 165 7.22 48.02 -0.67
CA VAL A 165 8.04 46.84 -0.94
C VAL A 165 7.72 46.31 -2.33
N SER A 166 8.63 45.57 -2.92
CA SER A 166 8.35 44.77 -4.12
C SER A 166 7.76 43.40 -3.72
N PHE A 167 7.13 42.80 -4.65
CA PHE A 167 6.58 41.45 -4.45
C PHE A 167 7.69 40.42 -4.22
#